data_548f839e6c15e2c47580a4211e53cba9
#
_entry.id   548f839e6c15e2c47580a4211e53cba9
#
_cell.length_a   1.000
_cell.length_b   1.000
_cell.length_c   1.000
_cell.angle_alpha   90.00
_cell.angle_beta   90.00
_cell.angle_gamma   90.00
#
_symmetry.space_group_name_H-M   'P 1'
#
loop_
_entity.id
_entity.type
_entity.pdbx_description
1 polymer ?
#
loop_
_entity_poly.entity_id
_entity_poly.type
_entity_poly.pdbx_seq_one_letter_code
_entity_poly.pdbx_strand_id
1 'polypeptide(L)'
;DAPLAESGGPFRLMTPARGLVQKLAFRMMWDPQQKIEPFHIDQHIADGETLPLAGGLQVIGTPGHDAGQVALLWQKGRLLIAGDVFMNVLGLADPIGFEDEAEGRRSQRKLAAFDYDMAVFGHGRAITSKASEHIRRKIG
;
A
#
# COMPACT_ATOMS: atom_id res chain seq x y z
N ASP A 1 -1.71 2.34 -11.17
CA ASP A 1 -2.76 2.39 -12.23
C ASP A 1 -2.25 3.15 -13.46
N ALA A 2 -1.49 2.44 -14.30
CA ALA A 2 -0.80 3.04 -15.44
C ALA A 2 -1.74 3.80 -16.39
N PRO A 3 -2.91 3.27 -16.80
CA PRO A 3 -3.81 4.00 -17.68
C PRO A 3 -4.27 5.35 -17.12
N LEU A 4 -4.53 5.44 -15.81
CA LEU A 4 -4.92 6.69 -15.17
C LEU A 4 -3.74 7.66 -15.07
N ALA A 5 -2.55 7.17 -14.77
CA ALA A 5 -1.34 7.97 -14.70
C ALA A 5 -0.97 8.57 -16.07
N GLU A 6 -1.09 7.82 -17.15
CA GLU A 6 -0.78 8.28 -18.51
C GLU A 6 -1.84 9.20 -19.09
N SER A 7 -3.11 8.97 -18.81
CA SER A 7 -4.22 9.82 -19.32
C SER A 7 -4.49 11.05 -18.44
N GLY A 8 -4.12 11.00 -17.17
CA GLY A 8 -4.52 11.97 -16.17
C GLY A 8 -6.02 11.87 -15.84
N GLY A 9 -6.47 12.68 -14.92
CA GLY A 9 -7.88 12.76 -14.56
C GLY A 9 -8.13 12.72 -13.05
N PRO A 10 -9.40 12.65 -12.63
CA PRO A 10 -9.74 12.62 -11.22
C PRO A 10 -9.28 11.31 -10.58
N PHE A 11 -8.88 11.38 -9.31
CA PHE A 11 -8.70 10.17 -8.51
C PHE A 11 -9.99 9.36 -8.46
N ARG A 12 -9.85 8.04 -8.38
CA ARG A 12 -11.01 7.17 -8.19
C ARG A 12 -11.65 7.44 -6.84
N LEU A 13 -12.96 7.21 -6.77
CA LEU A 13 -13.70 7.41 -5.52
C LEU A 13 -13.21 6.42 -4.47
N MET A 14 -12.88 6.96 -3.30
CA MET A 14 -12.49 6.17 -2.14
C MET A 14 -13.58 6.19 -1.07
N THR A 15 -13.63 5.14 -0.29
CA THR A 15 -14.44 5.07 0.93
C THR A 15 -13.56 5.09 2.17
N PRO A 16 -13.94 5.77 3.26
CA PRO A 16 -13.14 5.79 4.47
C PRO A 16 -13.03 4.39 5.08
N ALA A 17 -11.83 4.03 5.53
CA ALA A 17 -11.63 2.80 6.28
C ALA A 17 -12.41 2.81 7.60
N ARG A 18 -12.64 1.62 8.17
CA ARG A 18 -13.36 1.46 9.44
C ARG A 18 -12.56 2.09 10.59
N GLY A 19 -13.24 2.81 11.46
CA GLY A 19 -12.66 3.45 12.62
C GLY A 19 -12.90 4.96 12.64
N LEU A 20 -12.98 5.51 13.84
CA LEU A 20 -13.30 6.94 14.01
C LEU A 20 -12.14 7.83 13.52
N VAL A 21 -10.91 7.42 13.82
CA VAL A 21 -9.69 8.15 13.43
C VAL A 21 -9.55 8.17 11.91
N GLN A 22 -9.74 7.02 11.24
CA GLN A 22 -9.66 6.91 9.78
C GLN A 22 -10.74 7.76 9.11
N LYS A 23 -11.98 7.71 9.61
CA LYS A 23 -13.09 8.54 9.07
C LYS A 23 -12.83 10.03 9.22
N LEU A 24 -12.29 10.46 10.37
CA LEU A 24 -11.96 11.86 10.59
C LEU A 24 -10.79 12.30 9.69
N ALA A 25 -9.72 11.50 9.64
CA ALA A 25 -8.58 11.78 8.77
C ALA A 25 -8.99 11.81 7.29
N PHE A 26 -9.79 10.84 6.84
CA PHE A 26 -10.33 10.82 5.49
C PHE A 26 -11.10 12.10 5.16
N ARG A 27 -12.01 12.52 6.03
CA ARG A 27 -12.78 13.76 5.84
C ARG A 27 -11.93 15.02 5.76
N MET A 28 -10.77 15.02 6.45
CA MET A 28 -9.86 16.19 6.46
C MET A 28 -8.90 16.19 5.28
N MET A 29 -8.51 15.00 4.77
CA MET A 29 -7.42 14.86 3.80
C MET A 29 -7.90 14.52 2.38
N TRP A 30 -9.09 13.89 2.26
CA TRP A 30 -9.61 13.47 0.96
C TRP A 30 -10.26 14.65 0.22
N ASP A 31 -9.74 14.94 -0.96
CA ASP A 31 -10.31 15.92 -1.89
C ASP A 31 -10.80 15.20 -3.15
N PRO A 32 -12.14 15.07 -3.36
CA PRO A 32 -12.69 14.42 -4.53
C PRO A 32 -12.44 15.20 -5.84
N GLN A 33 -11.99 16.45 -5.77
CA GLN A 33 -11.67 17.26 -6.94
C GLN A 33 -10.20 17.16 -7.35
N GLN A 34 -9.37 16.50 -6.54
CA GLN A 34 -7.97 16.29 -6.84
C GLN A 34 -7.82 15.47 -8.12
N LYS A 35 -6.89 15.88 -8.97
CA LYS A 35 -6.61 15.26 -10.26
C LYS A 35 -5.15 14.81 -10.33
N ILE A 36 -4.94 13.76 -11.08
CA ILE A 36 -3.60 13.31 -11.47
C ILE A 36 -3.26 14.05 -12.77
N GLU A 37 -2.12 14.75 -12.77
CA GLU A 37 -1.56 15.27 -14.02
C GLU A 37 -0.95 14.10 -14.81
N PRO A 38 -1.19 14.03 -16.14
CA PRO A 38 -0.68 12.93 -16.93
C PRO A 38 0.85 12.95 -16.96
N PHE A 39 1.45 11.77 -16.85
CA PHE A 39 2.91 11.60 -16.99
C PHE A 39 3.23 10.32 -17.75
N HIS A 40 4.40 10.31 -18.40
CA HIS A 40 4.87 9.13 -19.13
C HIS A 40 5.37 8.04 -18.17
N ILE A 41 5.02 6.78 -18.49
CA ILE A 41 5.50 5.61 -17.78
C ILE A 41 6.51 4.88 -18.66
N ASP A 42 7.78 4.87 -18.24
CA ASP A 42 8.86 4.21 -18.98
C ASP A 42 8.79 2.69 -18.90
N GLN A 43 8.31 2.15 -17.78
CA GLN A 43 8.25 0.70 -17.55
C GLN A 43 7.05 0.33 -16.67
N HIS A 44 6.30 -0.68 -17.12
CA HIS A 44 5.28 -1.33 -16.32
C HIS A 44 5.89 -2.46 -15.50
N ILE A 45 5.38 -2.66 -14.28
CA ILE A 45 5.75 -3.77 -13.40
C ILE A 45 4.51 -4.62 -13.10
N ALA A 46 4.70 -5.92 -12.87
CA ALA A 46 3.63 -6.86 -12.64
C ALA A 46 3.76 -7.59 -11.30
N ASP A 47 2.63 -8.05 -10.77
CA ASP A 47 2.62 -8.92 -9.58
C ASP A 47 3.47 -10.17 -9.79
N GLY A 48 4.33 -10.48 -8.84
CA GLY A 48 5.25 -11.62 -8.87
C GLY A 48 6.57 -11.35 -9.61
N GLU A 49 6.71 -10.22 -10.31
CA GLU A 49 7.95 -9.84 -10.97
C GLU A 49 9.06 -9.57 -9.94
N THR A 50 10.31 -9.81 -10.34
CA THR A 50 11.49 -9.44 -9.56
C THR A 50 12.30 -8.40 -10.30
N LEU A 51 12.32 -7.19 -9.75
CA LEU A 51 13.13 -6.10 -10.29
C LEU A 51 14.61 -6.32 -9.96
N PRO A 52 15.55 -6.07 -10.91
CA PRO A 52 16.98 -6.26 -10.68
C PRO A 52 17.62 -5.15 -9.84
N LEU A 53 16.86 -4.53 -8.96
CA LEU A 53 17.28 -3.45 -8.06
C LEU A 53 17.68 -4.03 -6.69
N ALA A 54 18.71 -3.47 -6.07
CA ALA A 54 19.20 -3.87 -4.73
C ALA A 54 19.44 -5.39 -4.56
N GLY A 55 19.71 -6.09 -5.67
CA GLY A 55 19.89 -7.54 -5.68
C GLY A 55 18.60 -8.35 -5.65
N GLY A 56 17.48 -7.74 -6.07
CA GLY A 56 16.17 -8.35 -6.26
C GLY A 56 15.10 -7.77 -5.33
N LEU A 57 14.16 -7.02 -5.91
CA LEU A 57 12.94 -6.56 -5.23
C LEU A 57 11.76 -7.31 -5.84
N GLN A 58 11.09 -8.15 -5.06
CA GLN A 58 9.87 -8.83 -5.50
C GLN A 58 8.70 -7.86 -5.47
N VAL A 59 8.02 -7.73 -6.60
CA VAL A 59 6.77 -6.96 -6.72
C VAL A 59 5.61 -7.81 -6.21
N ILE A 60 4.81 -7.27 -5.33
CA ILE A 60 3.60 -7.90 -4.79
C ILE A 60 2.43 -6.97 -5.09
N GLY A 61 1.55 -7.36 -6.00
CA GLY A 61 0.32 -6.61 -6.27
C GLY A 61 -0.55 -6.54 -5.02
N THR A 62 -0.92 -5.33 -4.63
CA THR A 62 -1.69 -5.06 -3.40
C THR A 62 -2.83 -4.07 -3.66
N PRO A 63 -3.74 -4.36 -4.61
CA PRO A 63 -4.86 -3.48 -4.90
C PRO A 63 -5.76 -3.30 -3.67
N GLY A 64 -6.50 -2.19 -3.65
CA GLY A 64 -7.51 -1.92 -2.65
C GLY A 64 -7.50 -0.51 -2.10
N HIS A 65 -6.36 0.01 -1.62
CA HIS A 65 -6.23 1.44 -1.35
C HIS A 65 -6.25 2.21 -2.67
N ASP A 66 -5.50 1.74 -3.63
CA ASP A 66 -5.49 2.13 -5.04
C ASP A 66 -5.47 0.86 -5.89
N ALA A 67 -6.11 0.87 -7.08
CA ALA A 67 -6.20 -0.30 -7.96
C ALA A 67 -4.84 -0.76 -8.51
N GLY A 68 -3.89 0.16 -8.68
CA GLY A 68 -2.55 -0.13 -9.20
C GLY A 68 -1.49 -0.32 -8.13
N GLN A 69 -1.87 -0.34 -6.86
CA GLN A 69 -0.91 -0.38 -5.76
C GLN A 69 -0.11 -1.67 -5.74
N VAL A 70 1.19 -1.53 -5.47
CA VAL A 70 2.11 -2.64 -5.23
C VAL A 70 2.87 -2.44 -3.93
N ALA A 71 3.25 -3.53 -3.29
CA ALA A 71 4.29 -3.58 -2.27
C ALA A 71 5.56 -4.19 -2.87
N LEU A 72 6.71 -3.86 -2.29
CA LEU A 72 8.00 -4.43 -2.71
C LEU A 72 8.62 -5.19 -1.54
N LEU A 73 9.01 -6.44 -1.77
CA LEU A 73 9.70 -7.25 -0.79
C LEU A 73 11.18 -7.42 -1.16
N TRP A 74 12.05 -6.83 -0.35
CA TRP A 74 13.48 -7.05 -0.45
C TRP A 74 13.90 -8.22 0.44
N GLN A 75 13.98 -9.40 -0.14
CA GLN A 75 14.22 -10.63 0.63
C GLN A 75 15.57 -10.64 1.34
N LYS A 76 16.67 -10.21 0.66
CA LYS A 76 17.99 -10.14 1.26
C LYS A 76 18.06 -9.22 2.49
N GLY A 77 17.35 -8.10 2.46
CA GLY A 77 17.26 -7.15 3.56
C GLY A 77 16.14 -7.46 4.55
N ARG A 78 15.33 -8.50 4.28
CA ARG A 78 14.15 -8.86 5.08
C ARG A 78 13.25 -7.64 5.34
N LEU A 79 13.06 -6.81 4.29
CA LEU A 79 12.32 -5.54 4.35
C LEU A 79 11.11 -5.59 3.41
N LEU A 80 9.96 -5.25 3.96
CA LEU A 80 8.75 -4.94 3.19
C LEU A 80 8.60 -3.43 3.02
N ILE A 81 8.44 -2.97 1.78
CA ILE A 81 7.99 -1.62 1.44
C ILE A 81 6.50 -1.76 1.12
N ALA A 82 5.64 -1.46 2.09
CA ALA A 82 4.23 -1.82 2.04
C ALA A 82 3.36 -0.78 1.31
N GLY A 83 3.89 0.43 1.02
CA GLY A 83 3.05 1.53 0.53
C GLY A 83 1.90 1.83 1.50
N ASP A 84 0.73 2.09 0.96
CA ASP A 84 -0.47 2.42 1.71
C ASP A 84 -1.42 1.22 1.94
N VAL A 85 -0.91 -0.01 1.92
CA VAL A 85 -1.67 -1.18 2.40
C VAL A 85 -1.97 -1.07 3.89
N PHE A 86 -1.05 -0.45 4.61
CA PHE A 86 -1.16 -0.08 6.02
C PHE A 86 -0.57 1.31 6.24
N MET A 87 -0.90 1.91 7.37
CA MET A 87 -0.23 3.09 7.92
C MET A 87 0.25 2.83 9.34
N ASN A 88 1.28 3.54 9.81
CA ASN A 88 1.83 3.38 11.16
C ASN A 88 2.12 4.73 11.83
N VAL A 89 1.12 5.60 11.87
CA VAL A 89 1.23 6.96 12.47
C VAL A 89 1.10 6.90 13.99
N LEU A 90 0.01 6.33 14.49
CA LEU A 90 -0.28 6.14 15.92
C LEU A 90 -0.35 4.67 16.30
N GLY A 91 0.39 3.83 15.59
CA GLY A 91 0.34 2.37 15.64
C GLY A 91 -0.12 1.82 14.29
N LEU A 92 0.14 0.52 14.08
CA LEU A 92 -0.20 -0.16 12.82
C LEU A 92 -1.72 -0.19 12.62
N ALA A 93 -2.18 0.42 11.56
CA ALA A 93 -3.59 0.63 11.25
C ALA A 93 -3.86 0.45 9.75
N ASP A 94 -5.14 0.38 9.41
CA ASP A 94 -5.60 0.48 8.02
C ASP A 94 -5.27 1.85 7.44
N PRO A 95 -5.16 1.99 6.10
CA PRO A 95 -5.07 3.29 5.46
C PRO A 95 -6.32 4.12 5.78
N ILE A 96 -6.29 5.40 5.44
CA ILE A 96 -7.43 6.29 5.72
C ILE A 96 -8.68 5.92 4.89
N GLY A 97 -8.48 5.33 3.71
CA GLY A 97 -9.56 4.92 2.80
C GLY A 97 -9.15 3.81 1.85
N PHE A 98 -10.12 3.31 1.12
CA PHE A 98 -9.96 2.29 0.09
C PHE A 98 -10.79 2.65 -1.14
N GLU A 99 -10.25 2.39 -2.34
CA GLU A 99 -11.06 2.27 -3.56
C GLU A 99 -11.92 1.01 -3.49
N ASP A 100 -11.34 -0.11 -3.02
CA ASP A 100 -12.01 -1.38 -2.74
C ASP A 100 -11.54 -1.98 -1.41
N GLU A 101 -12.38 -1.92 -0.37
CA GLU A 101 -12.04 -2.45 0.96
C GLU A 101 -11.84 -3.98 0.92
N ALA A 102 -12.61 -4.71 0.13
CA ALA A 102 -12.52 -6.16 0.08
C ALA A 102 -11.19 -6.61 -0.53
N GLU A 103 -10.77 -5.96 -1.62
CA GLU A 103 -9.43 -6.16 -2.21
C GLU A 103 -8.33 -5.74 -1.23
N GLY A 104 -8.45 -4.58 -0.59
CA GLY A 104 -7.48 -4.14 0.41
C GLY A 104 -7.29 -5.14 1.53
N ARG A 105 -8.37 -5.76 2.01
CA ARG A 105 -8.29 -6.85 3.01
C ARG A 105 -7.61 -8.11 2.47
N ARG A 106 -7.82 -8.45 1.18
CA ARG A 106 -7.09 -9.56 0.53
C ARG A 106 -5.59 -9.24 0.44
N SER A 107 -5.24 -8.05 0.04
CA SER A 107 -3.86 -7.55 -0.04
C SER A 107 -3.14 -7.56 1.32
N GLN A 108 -3.82 -7.13 2.38
CA GLN A 108 -3.29 -7.23 3.75
C GLN A 108 -2.96 -8.68 4.13
N ARG A 109 -3.87 -9.62 3.88
CA ARG A 109 -3.64 -11.06 4.13
C ARG A 109 -2.53 -11.63 3.26
N LYS A 110 -2.43 -11.20 1.99
CA LYS A 110 -1.35 -11.60 1.07
C LYS A 110 0.01 -11.21 1.64
N LEU A 111 0.17 -9.97 2.15
CA LEU A 111 1.43 -9.53 2.76
C LEU A 111 1.77 -10.28 4.06
N ALA A 112 0.79 -10.67 4.84
CA ALA A 112 0.99 -11.47 6.05
C ALA A 112 1.52 -12.89 5.81
N ALA A 113 1.40 -13.41 4.59
CA ALA A 113 1.93 -14.72 4.20
C ALA A 113 3.45 -14.73 4.03
N PHE A 114 4.08 -13.57 3.91
CA PHE A 114 5.53 -13.45 3.76
C PHE A 114 6.23 -13.24 5.12
N ASP A 115 7.53 -13.57 5.16
CA ASP A 115 8.38 -13.35 6.34
C ASP A 115 9.37 -12.21 6.08
N TYR A 116 9.32 -11.20 6.92
CA TYR A 116 10.21 -10.03 6.91
C TYR A 116 10.36 -9.48 8.33
N ASP A 117 11.53 -8.90 8.61
CA ASP A 117 11.84 -8.34 9.93
C ASP A 117 11.44 -6.87 10.03
N MET A 118 11.53 -6.15 8.90
CA MET A 118 11.27 -4.72 8.83
C MET A 118 10.12 -4.43 7.86
N ALA A 119 9.39 -3.35 8.14
CA ALA A 119 8.39 -2.81 7.22
C ALA A 119 8.40 -1.29 7.24
N VAL A 120 8.28 -0.68 6.06
CA VAL A 120 8.06 0.75 5.87
C VAL A 120 6.74 0.96 5.15
N PHE A 121 6.12 2.11 5.40
CA PHE A 121 4.77 2.45 4.97
C PHE A 121 4.78 3.80 4.26
N GLY A 122 3.77 4.10 3.46
CA GLY A 122 3.61 5.42 2.87
C GLY A 122 3.44 6.51 3.94
N HIS A 123 2.82 6.14 5.07
CA HIS A 123 2.59 7.06 6.18
C HIS A 123 2.97 6.46 7.53
N GLY A 124 3.76 7.22 8.32
CA GLY A 124 4.09 6.91 9.70
C GLY A 124 5.48 6.30 9.89
N ARG A 125 5.67 5.60 11.01
CA ARG A 125 6.98 5.09 11.44
C ARG A 125 7.23 3.69 10.86
N ALA A 126 8.50 3.38 10.56
CA ALA A 126 8.92 2.03 10.24
C ALA A 126 8.74 1.08 11.44
N ILE A 127 8.47 -0.19 11.15
CA ILE A 127 8.67 -1.29 12.09
C ILE A 127 10.03 -1.90 11.78
N THR A 128 10.93 -1.92 12.75
CA THR A 128 12.34 -2.29 12.54
C THR A 128 12.70 -3.70 13.02
N SER A 129 11.72 -4.42 13.59
CA SER A 129 11.90 -5.81 14.00
C SER A 129 10.54 -6.53 14.03
N LYS A 130 10.53 -7.83 13.68
CA LYS A 130 9.35 -8.70 13.75
C LYS A 130 8.12 -8.14 13.01
N ALA A 131 8.34 -7.39 11.92
CA ALA A 131 7.26 -6.68 11.24
C ALA A 131 6.17 -7.63 10.73
N SER A 132 6.52 -8.79 10.19
CA SER A 132 5.54 -9.79 9.75
C SER A 132 4.65 -10.30 10.91
N GLU A 133 5.21 -10.47 12.13
CA GLU A 133 4.42 -10.84 13.30
C GLU A 133 3.44 -9.72 13.71
N HIS A 134 3.88 -8.45 13.65
CA HIS A 134 3.01 -7.31 13.92
C HIS A 134 1.84 -7.23 12.94
N ILE A 135 2.11 -7.43 11.66
CA ILE A 135 1.07 -7.42 10.62
C ILE A 135 0.11 -8.60 10.80
N ARG A 136 0.60 -9.81 11.05
CA ARG A 136 -0.26 -10.98 11.33
C ARG A 136 -1.20 -10.73 12.51
N ARG A 137 -0.71 -10.16 13.61
CA ARG A 137 -1.54 -9.81 14.77
C ARG A 137 -2.58 -8.73 14.48
N LYS A 138 -2.28 -7.82 13.56
CA LYS A 138 -3.21 -6.73 13.17
C LYS A 138 -4.41 -7.26 12.38
N ILE A 139 -4.20 -8.28 11.56
CA ILE A 139 -5.23 -8.79 10.63
C ILE A 139 -5.94 -10.05 11.14
N GLY A 140 -5.35 -10.74 12.11
CA GLY A 140 -5.78 -12.02 12.67
C GLY A 140 -6.80 -12.05 13.61
#